data_96fef0f812973afe1892268708d1fe50
#
_entry.id   96fef0f812973afe1892268708d1fe50
#
_cell.length_a   1.000
_cell.length_b   1.000
_cell.length_c   1.000
_cell.angle_alpha   90.00
_cell.angle_beta   90.00
_cell.angle_gamma   90.00
#
_symmetry.space_group_name_H-M   'P 1'
#
loop_
_entity.id
_entity.type
_entity.pdbx_description
1 polymer ?
#
loop_
_entity_poly.entity_id
_entity_poly.type
_entity_poly.pdbx_seq_one_letter_code
_entity_poly.pdbx_strand_id
1 'polypeptide(L)'
;MHELTELIRQDMKPALGVTEPGAIAFAVASAKKHTKGEILGVKLRLNSGMYKNAFTCGIPGSDKVGNVHAAALGAVGADPDKGLECLEGITPEQARQAEALVENGKIKVEMAGIDSRIFIEATVAAEEGEAAVLIQDAHTNIVRITENGQTVYEKQRRSVGEDGGEEDGTPLIHRYTLEQLHTYARTVPVEELLFIRQAFEMNLALCKAGLDSPKTAYGPYLLAENGGLLISDDEQKTASLLCNAAIEARVLGLPEPAMSITGSGAHGIIATMPLYAAYKVNGYSEESLLRATALSDLVCMYIKEYSGKLSAFCGCAIAAGTGMACGLVLLRGGSTEDMSRTIDNMASSITGMICDGGNQGCAMKGVVAVDAAYRSAAMAMKNVYIYPVHGINGPTPEETMRNMGQIASPRMVGTEKTIVEILEHKSAGR
;
A
#
# COMPACT_ATOMS: atom_id res chain seq x y z
N MET A 1 5.47 26.12 -4.44
CA MET A 1 4.94 24.85 -3.87
C MET A 1 5.89 24.39 -2.79
N HIS A 2 5.38 24.01 -1.63
CA HIS A 2 6.18 23.51 -0.52
C HIS A 2 6.75 22.11 -0.83
N GLU A 3 7.97 21.77 -0.40
CA GLU A 3 8.60 20.47 -0.72
C GLU A 3 7.83 19.27 -0.14
N LEU A 4 7.16 19.42 1.03
CA LEU A 4 6.28 18.39 1.56
C LEU A 4 5.01 18.19 0.72
N THR A 5 4.48 19.26 0.10
CA THR A 5 3.37 19.14 -0.87
C THR A 5 3.81 18.32 -2.09
N GLU A 6 5.01 18.59 -2.60
CA GLU A 6 5.55 17.86 -3.73
C GLU A 6 5.81 16.39 -3.37
N LEU A 7 6.32 16.13 -2.16
CA LEU A 7 6.53 14.77 -1.64
C LEU A 7 5.21 13.97 -1.65
N ILE A 8 4.12 14.53 -1.09
CA ILE A 8 2.80 13.88 -1.09
C ILE A 8 2.33 13.65 -2.53
N ARG A 9 2.42 14.67 -3.39
CA ARG A 9 1.95 14.60 -4.80
C ARG A 9 2.68 13.53 -5.61
N GLN A 10 3.99 13.38 -5.40
CA GLN A 10 4.80 12.37 -6.09
C GLN A 10 4.49 10.94 -5.61
N ASP A 11 4.12 10.78 -4.35
CA ASP A 11 3.84 9.47 -3.75
C ASP A 11 2.39 9.02 -3.98
N MET A 12 1.42 9.94 -4.00
CA MET A 12 0.02 9.64 -4.30
C MET A 12 -0.16 9.23 -5.75
N LYS A 13 -0.54 7.95 -5.98
CA LYS A 13 -0.77 7.41 -7.32
C LYS A 13 -1.94 6.44 -7.34
N PRO A 14 -2.79 6.47 -8.39
CA PRO A 14 -3.77 5.43 -8.61
C PRO A 14 -3.10 4.05 -8.73
N ALA A 15 -3.76 3.03 -8.17
CA ALA A 15 -3.34 1.65 -8.30
C ALA A 15 -4.57 0.73 -8.36
N LEU A 16 -4.65 -0.10 -9.38
CA LEU A 16 -5.74 -1.04 -9.58
C LEU A 16 -5.45 -2.35 -8.85
N GLY A 17 -6.32 -2.73 -7.92
CA GLY A 17 -6.15 -3.94 -7.11
C GLY A 17 -4.99 -3.86 -6.12
N VAL A 18 -4.48 -5.01 -5.69
CA VAL A 18 -3.27 -5.11 -4.86
C VAL A 18 -2.06 -4.79 -5.74
N THR A 19 -1.15 -3.96 -5.24
CA THR A 19 -0.04 -3.39 -6.02
C THR A 19 0.91 -4.45 -6.58
N GLU A 20 1.15 -5.51 -5.81
CA GLU A 20 2.12 -6.54 -6.17
C GLU A 20 1.70 -7.39 -7.38
N PRO A 21 0.45 -7.89 -7.52
CA PRO A 21 0.02 -8.52 -8.77
C PRO A 21 0.07 -7.59 -9.97
N GLY A 22 -0.29 -6.31 -9.79
CA GLY A 22 -0.16 -5.30 -10.85
C GLY A 22 1.29 -5.14 -11.31
N ALA A 23 2.23 -5.07 -10.37
CA ALA A 23 3.66 -4.98 -10.67
C ALA A 23 4.22 -6.25 -11.34
N ILE A 24 3.73 -7.44 -10.93
CA ILE A 24 4.07 -8.70 -11.59
C ILE A 24 3.57 -8.71 -13.04
N ALA A 25 2.30 -8.37 -13.26
CA ALA A 25 1.72 -8.30 -14.59
C ALA A 25 2.45 -7.26 -15.48
N PHE A 26 2.75 -6.09 -14.90
CA PHE A 26 3.55 -5.04 -15.56
C PHE A 26 4.94 -5.54 -15.99
N ALA A 27 5.65 -6.24 -15.10
CA ALA A 27 6.99 -6.77 -15.40
C ALA A 27 6.94 -7.79 -16.55
N VAL A 28 5.97 -8.72 -16.49
CA VAL A 28 5.80 -9.75 -17.53
C VAL A 28 5.37 -9.12 -18.87
N ALA A 29 4.40 -8.19 -18.86
CA ALA A 29 3.97 -7.47 -20.04
C ALA A 29 5.10 -6.64 -20.66
N SER A 30 5.93 -6.01 -19.83
CA SER A 30 7.11 -5.29 -20.27
C SER A 30 8.14 -6.22 -20.95
N ALA A 31 8.40 -7.40 -20.37
CA ALA A 31 9.26 -8.39 -21.00
C ALA A 31 8.66 -8.92 -22.31
N LYS A 32 7.33 -9.16 -22.34
CA LYS A 32 6.63 -9.62 -23.55
C LYS A 32 6.77 -8.66 -24.73
N LYS A 33 6.83 -7.35 -24.53
CA LYS A 33 7.08 -6.36 -25.61
C LYS A 33 8.39 -6.60 -26.36
N HIS A 34 9.35 -7.28 -25.76
CA HIS A 34 10.67 -7.57 -26.30
C HIS A 34 10.78 -8.97 -26.92
N THR A 35 9.66 -9.72 -27.04
CA THR A 35 9.58 -11.04 -27.69
C THR A 35 8.48 -11.07 -28.71
N LYS A 36 8.52 -12.06 -29.64
CA LYS A 36 7.48 -12.27 -30.66
C LYS A 36 7.09 -13.74 -30.73
N GLY A 37 5.90 -13.97 -31.28
CA GLY A 37 5.35 -15.31 -31.46
C GLY A 37 4.59 -15.83 -30.23
N GLU A 38 4.27 -17.13 -30.24
CA GLU A 38 3.55 -17.80 -29.16
C GLU A 38 4.43 -17.88 -27.88
N ILE A 39 3.80 -17.72 -26.71
CA ILE A 39 4.49 -17.81 -25.42
C ILE A 39 4.77 -19.29 -25.11
N LEU A 40 6.03 -19.61 -24.97
CA LEU A 40 6.52 -20.93 -24.60
C LEU A 40 6.59 -21.10 -23.08
N GLY A 41 6.92 -20.02 -22.33
CA GLY A 41 6.95 -20.03 -20.89
C GLY A 41 7.23 -18.67 -20.27
N VAL A 42 6.86 -18.52 -19.01
CA VAL A 42 7.17 -17.36 -18.17
C VAL A 42 7.84 -17.85 -16.90
N LYS A 43 8.99 -17.28 -16.58
CA LYS A 43 9.69 -17.50 -15.31
C LYS A 43 9.69 -16.18 -14.53
N LEU A 44 9.22 -16.24 -13.27
CA LEU A 44 9.14 -15.11 -12.37
C LEU A 44 9.97 -15.40 -11.12
N ARG A 45 10.85 -14.47 -10.74
CA ARG A 45 11.58 -14.52 -9.47
C ARG A 45 11.23 -13.30 -8.64
N LEU A 46 10.82 -13.51 -7.40
CA LEU A 46 10.30 -12.49 -6.49
C LEU A 46 11.04 -12.53 -5.16
N ASN A 47 11.26 -11.34 -4.53
CA ASN A 47 11.59 -11.36 -3.11
C ASN A 47 10.38 -11.79 -2.27
N SER A 48 10.61 -12.11 -0.99
CA SER A 48 9.57 -12.63 -0.09
C SER A 48 8.34 -11.72 0.03
N GLY A 49 8.55 -10.41 0.11
CA GLY A 49 7.45 -9.44 0.22
C GLY A 49 6.55 -9.45 -1.01
N MET A 50 7.12 -9.43 -2.23
CA MET A 50 6.37 -9.52 -3.49
C MET A 50 5.64 -10.86 -3.59
N TYR A 51 6.35 -11.97 -3.29
CA TYR A 51 5.78 -13.32 -3.31
C TYR A 51 4.57 -13.45 -2.36
N LYS A 52 4.75 -13.08 -1.09
CA LYS A 52 3.74 -13.16 -0.05
C LYS A 52 2.52 -12.27 -0.35
N ASN A 53 2.75 -11.01 -0.72
CA ASN A 53 1.67 -10.05 -0.90
C ASN A 53 0.78 -10.36 -2.11
N ALA A 54 1.37 -10.94 -3.17
CA ALA A 54 0.61 -11.37 -4.34
C ALA A 54 0.01 -12.78 -4.22
N PHE A 55 0.26 -13.52 -3.12
CA PHE A 55 0.01 -14.97 -3.04
C PHE A 55 -1.45 -15.38 -3.18
N THR A 56 -2.39 -14.67 -2.56
CA THR A 56 -3.83 -15.02 -2.55
C THR A 56 -4.76 -13.86 -2.88
N CYS A 57 -4.22 -12.69 -3.21
CA CYS A 57 -5.08 -11.56 -3.53
C CYS A 57 -5.79 -11.73 -4.88
N GLY A 58 -6.98 -11.15 -4.97
CA GLY A 58 -7.73 -11.07 -6.22
C GLY A 58 -7.00 -10.23 -7.27
N ILE A 59 -7.23 -10.56 -8.52
CA ILE A 59 -6.62 -9.89 -9.66
C ILE A 59 -7.71 -9.22 -10.48
N PRO A 60 -7.61 -7.91 -10.77
CA PRO A 60 -8.58 -7.22 -11.62
C PRO A 60 -8.74 -7.90 -12.98
N GLY A 61 -9.99 -8.03 -13.44
CA GLY A 61 -10.31 -8.67 -14.70
C GLY A 61 -10.28 -10.21 -14.69
N SER A 62 -10.10 -10.85 -13.52
CA SER A 62 -10.08 -12.30 -13.39
C SER A 62 -10.81 -12.75 -12.11
N ASP A 63 -11.34 -13.99 -12.13
CA ASP A 63 -11.85 -14.66 -10.93
C ASP A 63 -10.76 -15.47 -10.20
N LYS A 64 -9.55 -15.48 -10.72
CA LYS A 64 -8.39 -16.16 -10.15
C LYS A 64 -7.62 -15.24 -9.21
N VAL A 65 -6.71 -15.82 -8.46
CA VAL A 65 -5.90 -15.14 -7.45
C VAL A 65 -4.43 -15.50 -7.60
N GLY A 66 -3.57 -14.65 -7.07
CA GLY A 66 -2.19 -14.99 -6.83
C GLY A 66 -1.21 -14.62 -7.94
N ASN A 67 0.08 -14.76 -7.60
CA ASN A 67 1.20 -14.35 -8.44
C ASN A 67 1.30 -15.11 -9.76
N VAL A 68 0.92 -16.40 -9.79
CA VAL A 68 0.94 -17.23 -11.01
C VAL A 68 -0.03 -16.70 -12.05
N HIS A 69 -1.28 -16.40 -11.64
CA HIS A 69 -2.29 -15.86 -12.55
C HIS A 69 -2.01 -14.41 -12.94
N ALA A 70 -1.43 -13.61 -12.03
CA ALA A 70 -0.99 -12.25 -12.36
C ALA A 70 0.09 -12.26 -13.46
N ALA A 71 1.06 -13.18 -13.38
CA ALA A 71 2.08 -13.36 -14.41
C ALA A 71 1.46 -13.81 -15.75
N ALA A 72 0.50 -14.75 -15.71
CA ALA A 72 -0.20 -15.22 -16.91
C ALA A 72 -0.99 -14.10 -17.60
N LEU A 73 -1.72 -13.27 -16.83
CA LEU A 73 -2.42 -12.10 -17.37
C LEU A 73 -1.47 -11.06 -17.95
N GLY A 74 -0.31 -10.86 -17.31
CA GLY A 74 0.78 -10.03 -17.82
C GLY A 74 1.25 -10.49 -19.21
N ALA A 75 1.30 -11.80 -19.43
CA ALA A 75 1.76 -12.39 -20.68
C ALA A 75 0.76 -12.24 -21.83
N VAL A 76 -0.57 -12.18 -21.56
CA VAL A 76 -1.60 -12.24 -22.62
C VAL A 76 -2.37 -10.95 -22.80
N GLY A 77 -2.52 -10.08 -21.80
CA GLY A 77 -3.46 -8.97 -21.91
C GLY A 77 -3.11 -7.67 -21.20
N ALA A 78 -2.12 -7.65 -20.30
CA ALA A 78 -1.76 -6.43 -19.59
C ALA A 78 -1.09 -5.40 -20.53
N ASP A 79 -1.46 -4.12 -20.33
CA ASP A 79 -0.85 -2.99 -21.02
C ASP A 79 0.21 -2.32 -20.15
N PRO A 80 1.52 -2.54 -20.39
CA PRO A 80 2.56 -1.98 -19.55
C PRO A 80 2.68 -0.45 -19.61
N ASP A 81 2.09 0.22 -20.60
CA ASP A 81 2.10 1.69 -20.65
C ASP A 81 1.20 2.32 -19.60
N LYS A 82 0.30 1.53 -18.99
CA LYS A 82 -0.56 1.93 -17.86
C LYS A 82 0.07 1.72 -16.47
N GLY A 83 1.30 1.26 -16.38
CA GLY A 83 1.99 1.05 -15.09
C GLY A 83 1.22 0.10 -14.16
N LEU A 84 0.83 0.55 -12.96
CA LEU A 84 0.10 -0.27 -11.97
C LEU A 84 -1.39 -0.49 -12.32
N GLU A 85 -1.91 0.16 -13.34
CA GLU A 85 -3.25 -0.05 -13.89
C GLU A 85 -3.20 -0.94 -15.14
N CYS A 86 -2.09 -1.64 -15.38
CA CYS A 86 -1.85 -2.45 -16.59
C CYS A 86 -2.88 -3.57 -16.81
N LEU A 87 -3.60 -3.98 -15.77
CA LEU A 87 -4.67 -4.99 -15.83
C LEU A 87 -6.05 -4.38 -16.13
N GLU A 88 -6.15 -3.07 -16.32
CA GLU A 88 -7.39 -2.42 -16.71
C GLU A 88 -7.81 -2.88 -18.11
N GLY A 89 -9.07 -3.32 -18.25
CA GLY A 89 -9.64 -3.74 -19.52
C GLY A 89 -9.31 -5.18 -19.94
N ILE A 90 -8.78 -6.01 -19.03
CA ILE A 90 -8.65 -7.45 -19.27
C ILE A 90 -10.01 -8.03 -19.69
N THR A 91 -10.03 -8.68 -20.85
CA THR A 91 -11.24 -9.30 -21.41
C THR A 91 -11.44 -10.72 -20.88
N PRO A 92 -12.68 -11.27 -20.89
CA PRO A 92 -12.91 -12.67 -20.53
C PRO A 92 -12.13 -13.66 -21.41
N GLU A 93 -11.83 -13.32 -22.66
CA GLU A 93 -11.00 -14.15 -23.53
C GLU A 93 -9.54 -14.19 -23.06
N GLN A 94 -8.96 -13.03 -22.73
CA GLN A 94 -7.61 -12.95 -22.19
C GLN A 94 -7.50 -13.68 -20.83
N ALA A 95 -8.54 -13.59 -19.99
CA ALA A 95 -8.58 -14.34 -18.73
C ALA A 95 -8.53 -15.85 -18.98
N ARG A 96 -9.30 -16.39 -19.96
CA ARG A 96 -9.24 -17.82 -20.36
C ARG A 96 -7.88 -18.21 -20.92
N GLN A 97 -7.27 -17.37 -21.75
CA GLN A 97 -5.93 -17.63 -22.30
C GLN A 97 -4.88 -17.68 -21.17
N ALA A 98 -4.98 -16.79 -20.18
CA ALA A 98 -4.11 -16.82 -19.01
C ALA A 98 -4.29 -18.12 -18.20
N GLU A 99 -5.52 -18.57 -17.98
CA GLU A 99 -5.80 -19.84 -17.33
C GLU A 99 -5.15 -21.01 -18.08
N ALA A 100 -5.28 -21.05 -19.40
CA ALA A 100 -4.67 -22.08 -20.22
C ALA A 100 -3.13 -22.11 -20.10
N LEU A 101 -2.46 -20.94 -20.00
CA LEU A 101 -1.02 -20.90 -19.74
C LEU A 101 -0.66 -21.52 -18.40
N VAL A 102 -1.47 -21.27 -17.36
CA VAL A 102 -1.25 -21.84 -16.02
C VAL A 102 -1.49 -23.35 -16.03
N GLU A 103 -2.60 -23.82 -16.58
CA GLU A 103 -2.96 -25.25 -16.67
C GLU A 103 -1.92 -26.05 -17.45
N ASN A 104 -1.34 -25.47 -18.50
CA ASN A 104 -0.28 -26.09 -19.29
C ASN A 104 1.12 -26.00 -18.64
N GLY A 105 1.23 -25.50 -17.40
CA GLY A 105 2.49 -25.41 -16.67
C GLY A 105 3.50 -24.42 -17.27
N LYS A 106 3.04 -23.48 -18.10
CA LYS A 106 3.91 -22.47 -18.74
C LYS A 106 4.36 -21.35 -17.81
N ILE A 107 3.78 -21.23 -16.59
CA ILE A 107 4.12 -20.18 -15.63
C ILE A 107 4.85 -20.79 -14.43
N LYS A 108 6.06 -20.31 -14.16
CA LYS A 108 6.86 -20.71 -12.99
C LYS A 108 7.19 -19.52 -12.12
N VAL A 109 6.90 -19.62 -10.83
CA VAL A 109 7.19 -18.59 -9.85
C VAL A 109 8.14 -19.13 -8.79
N GLU A 110 9.26 -18.46 -8.60
CA GLU A 110 10.31 -18.83 -7.65
C GLU A 110 10.56 -17.68 -6.67
N MET A 111 10.85 -17.99 -5.42
CA MET A 111 11.30 -17.00 -4.45
C MET A 111 12.80 -16.75 -4.63
N ALA A 112 13.20 -15.50 -4.81
CA ALA A 112 14.59 -15.10 -4.97
C ALA A 112 15.34 -14.99 -3.63
N GLY A 113 14.61 -14.63 -2.55
CA GLY A 113 15.18 -14.47 -1.21
C GLY A 113 14.27 -13.72 -0.25
N ILE A 114 14.66 -13.72 1.03
CA ILE A 114 13.96 -12.98 2.08
C ILE A 114 14.57 -11.56 2.16
N ASP A 115 13.85 -10.56 1.68
CA ASP A 115 14.30 -9.17 1.64
C ASP A 115 13.08 -8.23 1.67
N SER A 116 13.26 -7.05 2.29
CA SER A 116 12.25 -5.99 2.35
C SER A 116 12.23 -5.07 1.13
N ARG A 117 13.21 -5.18 0.22
CA ARG A 117 13.25 -4.40 -1.03
C ARG A 117 12.41 -5.08 -2.09
N ILE A 118 11.79 -4.25 -2.93
CA ILE A 118 11.09 -4.75 -4.12
C ILE A 118 12.11 -5.37 -5.08
N PHE A 119 11.86 -6.62 -5.47
CA PHE A 119 12.60 -7.32 -6.49
C PHE A 119 11.65 -8.19 -7.32
N ILE A 120 11.60 -7.94 -8.62
CA ILE A 120 10.84 -8.72 -9.61
C ILE A 120 11.75 -8.95 -10.81
N GLU A 121 12.05 -10.19 -11.11
CA GLU A 121 12.69 -10.58 -12.37
C GLU A 121 11.72 -11.45 -13.16
N ALA A 122 11.22 -10.92 -14.28
CA ALA A 122 10.27 -11.59 -15.16
C ALA A 122 10.96 -11.94 -16.47
N THR A 123 11.02 -13.23 -16.80
CA THR A 123 11.55 -13.74 -18.07
C THR A 123 10.40 -14.33 -18.89
N VAL A 124 10.25 -13.90 -20.12
CA VAL A 124 9.28 -14.43 -21.09
C VAL A 124 10.03 -15.08 -22.24
N ALA A 125 9.82 -16.37 -22.43
CA ALA A 125 10.29 -17.13 -23.59
C ALA A 125 9.15 -17.25 -24.61
N ALA A 126 9.41 -16.91 -25.85
CA ALA A 126 8.48 -17.04 -26.98
C ALA A 126 9.19 -17.67 -28.19
N GLU A 127 8.45 -17.98 -29.25
CA GLU A 127 9.00 -18.65 -30.45
C GLU A 127 10.21 -17.92 -31.05
N GLU A 128 10.20 -16.58 -31.06
CA GLU A 128 11.25 -15.76 -31.68
C GLU A 128 12.26 -15.19 -30.67
N GLY A 129 12.40 -15.79 -29.47
CA GLY A 129 13.40 -15.40 -28.51
C GLY A 129 12.91 -15.29 -27.08
N GLU A 130 13.81 -14.80 -26.21
CA GLU A 130 13.58 -14.63 -24.79
C GLU A 130 13.92 -13.20 -24.37
N ALA A 131 13.11 -12.62 -23.49
CA ALA A 131 13.41 -11.34 -22.87
C ALA A 131 13.18 -11.39 -21.36
N ALA A 132 14.01 -10.64 -20.63
CA ALA A 132 13.82 -10.49 -19.18
C ALA A 132 13.81 -9.02 -18.77
N VAL A 133 12.95 -8.71 -17.80
CA VAL A 133 12.83 -7.40 -17.17
C VAL A 133 13.13 -7.56 -15.68
N LEU A 134 13.98 -6.67 -15.16
CA LEU A 134 14.30 -6.54 -13.76
C LEU A 134 13.73 -5.24 -13.20
N ILE A 135 12.90 -5.35 -12.16
CA ILE A 135 12.34 -4.23 -11.39
C ILE A 135 12.94 -4.25 -9.98
N GLN A 136 13.38 -3.09 -9.48
CA GLN A 136 13.91 -2.93 -8.13
C GLN A 136 13.42 -1.62 -7.49
N ASP A 137 13.37 -1.59 -6.17
CA ASP A 137 13.14 -0.45 -5.27
C ASP A 137 11.75 0.20 -5.36
N ALA A 138 11.07 0.16 -6.51
CA ALA A 138 9.68 0.57 -6.68
C ALA A 138 8.97 -0.34 -7.67
N HIS A 139 7.66 -0.50 -7.54
CA HIS A 139 6.85 -1.50 -8.25
C HIS A 139 6.87 -1.39 -9.79
N THR A 140 7.23 -0.24 -10.35
CA THR A 140 7.32 0.01 -11.80
C THR A 140 8.70 0.50 -12.23
N ASN A 141 9.70 0.45 -11.35
CA ASN A 141 11.05 0.93 -11.66
C ASN A 141 11.85 -0.16 -12.37
N ILE A 142 11.75 -0.21 -13.69
CA ILE A 142 12.58 -1.10 -14.51
C ILE A 142 14.03 -0.60 -14.45
N VAL A 143 14.92 -1.48 -14.01
CA VAL A 143 16.37 -1.20 -13.92
C VAL A 143 17.17 -1.89 -14.99
N ARG A 144 16.68 -2.98 -15.58
CA ARG A 144 17.35 -3.69 -16.68
C ARG A 144 16.36 -4.42 -17.56
N ILE A 145 16.63 -4.43 -18.87
CA ILE A 145 15.95 -5.26 -19.86
C ILE A 145 17.02 -6.01 -20.64
N THR A 146 16.79 -7.30 -20.86
CA THR A 146 17.66 -8.14 -21.71
C THR A 146 16.83 -8.82 -22.79
N GLU A 147 17.42 -8.96 -23.99
CA GLU A 147 16.89 -9.74 -25.12
C GLU A 147 17.91 -10.80 -25.50
N ASN A 148 17.50 -12.06 -25.50
CA ASN A 148 18.37 -13.21 -25.80
C ASN A 148 19.70 -13.20 -25.04
N GLY A 149 19.64 -12.79 -23.75
CA GLY A 149 20.79 -12.68 -22.86
C GLY A 149 21.63 -11.41 -23.02
N GLN A 150 21.34 -10.54 -23.99
CA GLN A 150 22.03 -9.27 -24.17
C GLN A 150 21.25 -8.13 -23.47
N THR A 151 21.94 -7.28 -22.73
CA THR A 151 21.35 -6.10 -22.11
C THR A 151 21.03 -5.04 -23.16
N VAL A 152 19.74 -4.72 -23.34
CA VAL A 152 19.26 -3.67 -24.26
C VAL A 152 18.88 -2.38 -23.54
N TYR A 153 18.65 -2.45 -22.23
CA TYR A 153 18.41 -1.31 -21.36
C TYR A 153 19.02 -1.57 -19.99
N GLU A 154 19.74 -0.59 -19.46
CA GLU A 154 20.21 -0.58 -18.08
C GLU A 154 20.13 0.84 -17.53
N LYS A 155 19.38 1.00 -16.45
CA LYS A 155 19.25 2.28 -15.76
C LYS A 155 20.58 2.62 -15.08
N GLN A 156 21.23 3.68 -15.51
CA GLN A 156 22.43 4.17 -14.83
C GLN A 156 22.11 4.43 -13.36
N ARG A 157 22.79 3.75 -12.46
CA ARG A 157 22.80 4.17 -11.06
C ARG A 157 23.41 5.55 -11.01
N ARG A 158 22.66 6.56 -10.59
CA ARG A 158 23.28 7.83 -10.20
C ARG A 158 24.25 7.48 -9.07
N SER A 159 25.54 7.62 -9.34
CA SER A 159 26.55 7.61 -8.30
C SER A 159 26.21 8.77 -7.36
N VAL A 160 25.99 8.48 -6.09
CA VAL A 160 25.92 9.47 -5.02
C VAL A 160 27.31 10.13 -5.05
N GLY A 161 27.43 11.36 -5.61
CA GLY A 161 28.72 12.06 -5.55
C GLY A 161 29.15 12.95 -6.71
N GLU A 162 28.28 13.58 -7.51
CA GLU A 162 28.75 14.55 -8.52
C GLU A 162 28.03 15.91 -8.55
N ASP A 163 27.11 16.21 -7.65
CA ASP A 163 26.66 17.58 -7.40
C ASP A 163 26.95 17.93 -5.93
N GLY A 164 27.87 18.85 -5.72
CA GLY A 164 28.49 19.23 -4.45
C GLY A 164 27.53 19.83 -3.39
N GLY A 165 26.69 19.02 -2.84
CA GLY A 165 25.98 19.23 -1.59
C GLY A 165 26.06 17.91 -0.82
N GLU A 166 26.70 17.93 0.35
CA GLU A 166 26.62 16.87 1.35
C GLU A 166 25.17 16.73 1.82
N GLU A 167 24.31 16.06 1.06
CA GLU A 167 23.11 15.48 1.61
C GLU A 167 23.54 14.19 2.32
N ASP A 168 23.39 14.17 3.65
CA ASP A 168 23.78 13.08 4.55
C ASP A 168 23.01 11.77 4.30
N GLY A 169 22.31 11.64 3.16
CA GLY A 169 21.48 10.48 2.80
C GLY A 169 20.17 10.36 3.58
N THR A 170 19.86 11.32 4.46
CA THR A 170 18.63 11.34 5.24
C THR A 170 17.42 11.61 4.33
N PRO A 171 16.41 10.73 4.29
CA PRO A 171 15.18 10.96 3.53
C PRO A 171 14.53 12.29 3.88
N LEU A 172 13.97 12.99 2.87
CA LEU A 172 13.38 14.32 3.06
C LEU A 172 12.41 14.37 4.24
N ILE A 173 11.54 13.38 4.37
CA ILE A 173 10.53 13.34 5.45
C ILE A 173 11.15 13.29 6.85
N HIS A 174 12.31 12.65 7.01
CA HIS A 174 13.02 12.55 8.29
C HIS A 174 13.82 13.80 8.67
N ARG A 175 13.89 14.79 7.78
CA ARG A 175 14.46 16.13 8.08
C ARG A 175 13.48 17.00 8.84
N TYR A 176 12.22 16.58 8.98
CA TYR A 176 11.15 17.29 9.64
C TYR A 176 10.78 16.65 10.98
N THR A 177 10.48 17.48 11.97
CA THR A 177 9.86 17.04 13.23
C THR A 177 8.34 16.98 13.08
N LEU A 178 7.66 16.26 13.97
CA LEU A 178 6.19 16.24 14.02
C LEU A 178 5.58 17.66 14.15
N GLU A 179 6.22 18.54 14.92
CA GLU A 179 5.81 19.94 15.06
C GLU A 179 5.90 20.69 13.72
N GLN A 180 6.95 20.46 12.96
CA GLN A 180 7.11 21.07 11.62
C GLN A 180 6.08 20.49 10.63
N LEU A 181 5.80 19.18 10.66
CA LEU A 181 4.75 18.57 9.85
C LEU A 181 3.37 19.13 10.21
N HIS A 182 3.08 19.28 11.51
CA HIS A 182 1.84 19.88 12.00
C HIS A 182 1.73 21.35 11.55
N THR A 183 2.80 22.12 11.70
CA THR A 183 2.85 23.52 11.26
C THR A 183 2.60 23.62 9.75
N TYR A 184 3.27 22.80 8.94
CA TYR A 184 3.05 22.74 7.50
C TYR A 184 1.56 22.47 7.20
N ALA A 185 0.98 21.41 7.76
CA ALA A 185 -0.41 21.06 7.51
C ALA A 185 -1.38 22.19 7.84
N ARG A 186 -1.10 22.99 8.87
CA ARG A 186 -1.93 24.14 9.28
C ARG A 186 -1.76 25.39 8.42
N THR A 187 -0.59 25.61 7.85
CA THR A 187 -0.20 26.91 7.28
C THR A 187 0.02 26.91 5.76
N VAL A 188 0.22 25.73 5.16
CA VAL A 188 0.38 25.64 3.70
C VAL A 188 -0.87 26.20 2.99
N PRO A 189 -0.73 26.95 1.88
CA PRO A 189 -1.89 27.40 1.09
C PRO A 189 -2.77 26.20 0.71
N VAL A 190 -4.08 26.31 0.97
CA VAL A 190 -5.01 25.19 0.74
C VAL A 190 -5.05 24.77 -0.74
N GLU A 191 -4.79 25.70 -1.64
CA GLU A 191 -4.69 25.46 -3.08
C GLU A 191 -3.62 24.41 -3.43
N GLU A 192 -2.56 24.34 -2.66
CA GLU A 192 -1.51 23.34 -2.82
C GLU A 192 -1.98 21.91 -2.43
N LEU A 193 -3.05 21.79 -1.65
CA LEU A 193 -3.59 20.52 -1.16
C LEU A 193 -4.81 20.01 -1.98
N LEU A 194 -5.33 20.79 -2.93
CA LEU A 194 -6.56 20.43 -3.67
C LEU A 194 -6.47 19.10 -4.42
N PHE A 195 -5.28 18.67 -4.82
CA PHE A 195 -5.08 17.39 -5.50
C PHE A 195 -5.45 16.18 -4.63
N ILE A 196 -5.44 16.32 -3.29
CA ILE A 196 -5.82 15.27 -2.33
C ILE A 196 -7.29 14.86 -2.51
N ARG A 197 -8.15 15.74 -3.06
CA ARG A 197 -9.55 15.42 -3.37
C ARG A 197 -9.73 14.12 -4.14
N GLN A 198 -8.83 13.85 -5.08
CA GLN A 198 -8.87 12.64 -5.91
C GLN A 198 -8.82 11.36 -5.06
N ALA A 199 -8.15 11.38 -3.90
CA ALA A 199 -8.09 10.23 -3.01
C ALA A 199 -9.47 9.87 -2.44
N PHE A 200 -10.25 10.86 -2.05
CA PHE A 200 -11.60 10.64 -1.51
C PHE A 200 -12.55 10.13 -2.59
N GLU A 201 -12.52 10.75 -3.78
CA GLU A 201 -13.38 10.36 -4.90
C GLU A 201 -13.11 8.91 -5.32
N MET A 202 -11.84 8.58 -5.51
CA MET A 202 -11.41 7.25 -5.94
C MET A 202 -11.70 6.17 -4.88
N ASN A 203 -11.30 6.41 -3.64
CA ASN A 203 -11.50 5.44 -2.56
C ASN A 203 -12.98 5.27 -2.21
N LEU A 204 -13.82 6.30 -2.38
CA LEU A 204 -15.27 6.20 -2.21
C LEU A 204 -15.93 5.40 -3.35
N ALA A 205 -15.46 5.55 -4.59
CA ALA A 205 -15.91 4.73 -5.71
C ALA A 205 -15.62 3.25 -5.46
N LEU A 206 -14.40 2.94 -5.02
CA LEU A 206 -14.00 1.58 -4.66
C LEU A 206 -14.83 1.02 -3.47
N CYS A 207 -15.11 1.84 -2.45
CA CYS A 207 -16.01 1.46 -1.34
C CYS A 207 -17.39 1.05 -1.84
N LYS A 208 -18.00 1.87 -2.72
CA LYS A 208 -19.31 1.59 -3.31
C LYS A 208 -19.30 0.32 -4.14
N ALA A 209 -18.27 0.14 -4.99
CA ALA A 209 -18.10 -1.09 -5.76
C ALA A 209 -18.00 -2.32 -4.84
N GLY A 210 -17.36 -2.18 -3.68
CA GLY A 210 -17.31 -3.22 -2.65
C GLY A 210 -18.68 -3.54 -2.08
N LEU A 211 -19.49 -2.53 -1.78
CA LEU A 211 -20.85 -2.72 -1.23
C LEU A 211 -21.81 -3.38 -2.24
N ASP A 212 -21.63 -3.10 -3.53
CA ASP A 212 -22.48 -3.64 -4.60
C ASP A 212 -22.03 -5.04 -5.07
N SER A 213 -20.85 -5.51 -4.66
CA SER A 213 -20.28 -6.77 -5.13
C SER A 213 -20.77 -7.98 -4.33
N PRO A 214 -21.19 -9.06 -4.99
CA PRO A 214 -21.53 -10.31 -4.29
C PRO A 214 -20.30 -11.05 -3.74
N LYS A 215 -19.08 -10.63 -4.06
CA LYS A 215 -17.82 -11.23 -3.60
C LYS A 215 -17.42 -10.75 -2.20
N THR A 216 -17.98 -9.63 -1.73
CA THR A 216 -17.64 -9.00 -0.45
C THR A 216 -18.52 -9.50 0.69
N ALA A 217 -17.99 -9.51 1.90
CA ALA A 217 -18.69 -9.92 3.11
C ALA A 217 -18.54 -8.86 4.23
N TYR A 218 -17.35 -8.27 4.39
CA TYR A 218 -17.10 -7.27 5.44
C TYR A 218 -17.84 -5.96 5.16
N GLY A 219 -17.81 -5.47 3.92
CA GLY A 219 -18.53 -4.26 3.55
C GLY A 219 -20.02 -4.31 3.88
N PRO A 220 -20.79 -5.32 3.39
CA PRO A 220 -22.20 -5.48 3.74
C PRO A 220 -22.46 -5.65 5.25
N TYR A 221 -21.59 -6.36 5.98
CA TYR A 221 -21.70 -6.49 7.43
C TYR A 221 -21.56 -5.13 8.13
N LEU A 222 -20.51 -4.37 7.80
CA LEU A 222 -20.26 -3.05 8.38
C LEU A 222 -21.34 -2.03 7.99
N LEU A 223 -21.92 -2.14 6.80
CA LEU A 223 -23.08 -1.34 6.40
C LEU A 223 -24.29 -1.61 7.30
N ALA A 224 -24.55 -2.86 7.60
CA ALA A 224 -25.64 -3.24 8.52
C ALA A 224 -25.38 -2.73 9.95
N GLU A 225 -24.13 -2.84 10.45
CA GLU A 225 -23.73 -2.25 11.75
C GLU A 225 -23.88 -0.73 11.79
N ASN A 226 -23.71 -0.06 10.66
CA ASN A 226 -23.87 1.39 10.49
C ASN A 226 -25.33 1.79 10.24
N GLY A 227 -26.29 0.91 10.55
CA GLY A 227 -27.73 1.15 10.38
C GLY A 227 -28.20 1.15 8.93
N GLY A 228 -27.47 0.53 8.01
CA GLY A 228 -27.77 0.53 6.57
C GLY A 228 -27.46 1.85 5.86
N LEU A 229 -26.78 2.77 6.51
CA LEU A 229 -26.44 4.08 5.98
C LEU A 229 -24.93 4.13 5.62
N LEU A 230 -24.62 4.68 4.45
CA LEU A 230 -23.22 4.91 4.06
C LEU A 230 -22.53 5.90 5.01
N ILE A 231 -23.26 6.94 5.42
CA ILE A 231 -22.89 7.93 6.43
C ILE A 231 -24.00 7.94 7.48
N SER A 232 -23.70 7.55 8.71
CA SER A 232 -24.61 7.66 9.87
C SER A 232 -24.14 8.78 10.79
N ASP A 233 -24.78 8.94 11.94
CA ASP A 233 -24.35 9.84 13.02
C ASP A 233 -23.24 9.23 13.91
N ASP A 234 -22.91 7.95 13.72
CA ASP A 234 -21.78 7.28 14.37
C ASP A 234 -20.52 7.42 13.50
N GLU A 235 -19.65 8.34 13.89
CA GLU A 235 -18.41 8.66 13.17
C GLU A 235 -17.52 7.42 13.01
N GLN A 236 -17.32 6.64 14.08
CA GLN A 236 -16.39 5.51 14.06
C GLN A 236 -16.92 4.35 13.22
N LYS A 237 -18.21 4.04 13.28
CA LYS A 237 -18.82 3.02 12.41
C LYS A 237 -18.79 3.44 10.95
N THR A 238 -19.09 4.71 10.66
CA THR A 238 -18.98 5.28 9.32
C THR A 238 -17.54 5.18 8.80
N ALA A 239 -16.55 5.51 9.63
CA ALA A 239 -15.13 5.41 9.29
C ALA A 239 -14.71 3.96 9.00
N SER A 240 -15.13 3.03 9.87
CA SER A 240 -14.84 1.61 9.68
C SER A 240 -15.47 1.07 8.39
N LEU A 241 -16.72 1.43 8.11
CA LEU A 241 -17.42 1.03 6.88
C LEU A 241 -16.71 1.56 5.62
N LEU A 242 -16.51 2.87 5.51
CA LEU A 242 -15.93 3.47 4.30
C LEU A 242 -14.52 2.95 4.03
N CYS A 243 -13.71 2.79 5.08
CA CYS A 243 -12.36 2.27 4.99
C CYS A 243 -12.35 0.81 4.56
N ASN A 244 -13.08 -0.05 5.26
CA ASN A 244 -12.89 -1.49 5.13
C ASN A 244 -13.68 -2.13 3.98
N ALA A 245 -14.78 -1.53 3.54
CA ALA A 245 -15.43 -1.91 2.28
C ALA A 245 -14.51 -1.63 1.07
N ALA A 246 -13.79 -0.50 1.07
CA ALA A 246 -12.80 -0.20 0.04
C ALA A 246 -11.59 -1.16 0.09
N ILE A 247 -11.08 -1.48 1.28
CA ILE A 247 -9.98 -2.45 1.44
C ILE A 247 -10.39 -3.82 0.93
N GLU A 248 -11.58 -4.31 1.30
CA GLU A 248 -12.09 -5.61 0.86
C GLU A 248 -12.22 -5.66 -0.67
N ALA A 249 -12.86 -4.65 -1.26
CA ALA A 249 -13.00 -4.52 -2.72
C ALA A 249 -11.63 -4.60 -3.42
N ARG A 250 -10.65 -3.86 -2.90
CA ARG A 250 -9.28 -3.85 -3.43
C ARG A 250 -8.63 -5.24 -3.38
N VAL A 251 -8.66 -5.91 -2.25
CA VAL A 251 -7.96 -7.20 -2.08
C VAL A 251 -8.64 -8.35 -2.81
N LEU A 252 -9.90 -8.20 -3.16
CA LEU A 252 -10.67 -9.13 -4.00
C LEU A 252 -10.51 -8.83 -5.50
N GLY A 253 -9.80 -7.78 -5.87
CA GLY A 253 -9.50 -7.43 -7.26
C GLY A 253 -10.71 -6.84 -8.01
N LEU A 254 -11.55 -6.06 -7.35
CA LEU A 254 -12.61 -5.33 -8.05
C LEU A 254 -12.02 -4.28 -9.00
N PRO A 255 -12.73 -3.91 -10.10
CA PRO A 255 -12.18 -3.14 -11.21
C PRO A 255 -12.11 -1.62 -10.95
N GLU A 256 -12.13 -1.19 -9.70
CA GLU A 256 -11.98 0.21 -9.31
C GLU A 256 -10.61 0.45 -8.67
N PRO A 257 -9.89 1.52 -9.05
CA PRO A 257 -8.60 1.84 -8.47
C PRO A 257 -8.73 2.40 -7.06
N ALA A 258 -7.66 2.25 -6.27
CA ALA A 258 -7.45 2.96 -5.01
C ALA A 258 -6.39 4.03 -5.18
N MET A 259 -6.50 5.16 -4.48
CA MET A 259 -5.37 6.07 -4.33
C MET A 259 -4.35 5.46 -3.38
N SER A 260 -3.13 5.23 -3.86
CA SER A 260 -2.06 4.67 -3.04
C SER A 260 -1.23 5.76 -2.37
N ILE A 261 -0.73 5.44 -1.18
CA ILE A 261 0.31 6.19 -0.45
C ILE A 261 1.41 5.19 -0.10
N THR A 262 2.66 5.59 -0.18
CA THR A 262 3.84 4.74 0.11
C THR A 262 3.83 3.41 -0.66
N GLY A 263 3.26 3.44 -1.88
CA GLY A 263 3.20 2.29 -2.78
C GLY A 263 2.09 1.28 -2.45
N SER A 264 1.12 1.62 -1.59
CA SER A 264 0.00 0.73 -1.25
C SER A 264 -1.35 1.46 -1.24
N GLY A 265 -2.34 0.94 -1.99
CA GLY A 265 -3.71 1.45 -1.96
C GLY A 265 -4.36 1.31 -0.59
N ALA A 266 -4.06 0.25 0.19
CA ALA A 266 -4.58 0.12 1.55
C ALA A 266 -4.03 1.19 2.51
N HIS A 267 -2.79 1.66 2.32
CA HIS A 267 -2.28 2.81 3.07
C HIS A 267 -3.09 4.06 2.77
N GLY A 268 -3.31 4.35 1.47
CA GLY A 268 -4.09 5.53 1.07
C GLY A 268 -5.54 5.47 1.54
N ILE A 269 -6.19 4.31 1.50
CA ILE A 269 -7.55 4.13 2.02
C ILE A 269 -7.60 4.43 3.53
N ILE A 270 -6.70 3.82 4.33
CA ILE A 270 -6.67 4.02 5.80
C ILE A 270 -6.28 5.46 6.17
N ALA A 271 -5.34 6.05 5.46
CA ALA A 271 -4.92 7.42 5.73
C ALA A 271 -5.99 8.46 5.44
N THR A 272 -6.97 8.17 4.56
CA THR A 272 -7.91 9.17 4.03
C THR A 272 -9.37 8.93 4.42
N MET A 273 -9.90 7.70 4.28
CA MET A 273 -11.33 7.45 4.37
C MET A 273 -11.92 7.64 5.78
N PRO A 274 -11.23 7.30 6.89
CA PRO A 274 -11.72 7.62 8.22
C PRO A 274 -11.78 9.13 8.50
N LEU A 275 -10.84 9.92 7.94
CA LEU A 275 -10.88 11.38 8.04
C LEU A 275 -12.05 11.96 7.24
N TYR A 276 -12.34 11.37 6.07
CA TYR A 276 -13.50 11.72 5.27
C TYR A 276 -14.82 11.42 6.01
N ALA A 277 -14.90 10.29 6.73
CA ALA A 277 -16.03 9.96 7.60
C ALA A 277 -16.21 11.02 8.69
N ALA A 278 -15.15 11.36 9.42
CA ALA A 278 -15.18 12.40 10.44
C ALA A 278 -15.64 13.75 9.88
N TYR A 279 -15.12 14.13 8.70
CA TYR A 279 -15.54 15.35 7.99
C TYR A 279 -17.06 15.36 7.70
N LYS A 280 -17.60 14.24 7.17
CA LYS A 280 -19.02 14.15 6.80
C LYS A 280 -19.94 14.14 8.01
N VAL A 281 -19.57 13.39 9.05
CA VAL A 281 -20.42 13.22 10.23
C VAL A 281 -20.46 14.49 11.09
N ASN A 282 -19.32 15.15 11.26
CA ASN A 282 -19.24 16.33 12.14
C ASN A 282 -19.37 17.67 11.41
N GLY A 283 -19.46 17.67 10.08
CA GLY A 283 -19.60 18.92 9.30
C GLY A 283 -18.35 19.81 9.33
N TYR A 284 -17.17 19.23 9.43
CA TYR A 284 -15.92 19.99 9.30
C TYR A 284 -15.81 20.65 7.92
N SER A 285 -14.94 21.66 7.78
CA SER A 285 -14.68 22.25 6.47
C SER A 285 -13.84 21.34 5.59
N GLU A 286 -13.97 21.47 4.27
CA GLU A 286 -13.12 20.74 3.33
C GLU A 286 -11.63 21.09 3.53
N GLU A 287 -11.32 22.35 3.82
CA GLU A 287 -9.96 22.76 4.15
C GLU A 287 -9.41 21.98 5.34
N SER A 288 -10.19 21.81 6.41
CA SER A 288 -9.77 21.02 7.58
C SER A 288 -9.51 19.56 7.21
N LEU A 289 -10.33 18.97 6.35
CA LEU A 289 -10.14 17.61 5.84
C LEU A 289 -8.84 17.49 5.05
N LEU A 290 -8.59 18.40 4.09
CA LEU A 290 -7.36 18.37 3.27
C LEU A 290 -6.10 18.52 4.13
N ARG A 291 -6.10 19.40 5.11
CA ARG A 291 -5.00 19.61 6.05
C ARG A 291 -4.75 18.39 6.92
N ALA A 292 -5.80 17.79 7.47
CA ALA A 292 -5.69 16.57 8.28
C ALA A 292 -5.19 15.38 7.44
N THR A 293 -5.62 15.28 6.19
CA THR A 293 -5.17 14.22 5.28
C THR A 293 -3.71 14.40 4.90
N ALA A 294 -3.26 15.63 4.60
CA ALA A 294 -1.86 15.90 4.32
C ALA A 294 -0.96 15.49 5.51
N LEU A 295 -1.38 15.79 6.74
CA LEU A 295 -0.65 15.35 7.94
C LEU A 295 -0.65 13.82 8.08
N SER A 296 -1.80 13.18 7.86
CA SER A 296 -1.94 11.72 7.91
C SER A 296 -1.00 11.03 6.93
N ASP A 297 -0.92 11.53 5.69
CA ASP A 297 -0.04 11.00 4.66
C ASP A 297 1.44 11.15 5.06
N LEU A 298 1.83 12.32 5.55
CA LEU A 298 3.22 12.58 5.98
C LEU A 298 3.65 11.70 7.15
N VAL A 299 2.79 11.51 8.16
CA VAL A 299 3.10 10.61 9.29
C VAL A 299 3.18 9.16 8.82
N CYS A 300 2.31 8.72 7.91
CA CYS A 300 2.40 7.41 7.28
C CYS A 300 3.75 7.24 6.56
N MET A 301 4.15 8.21 5.75
CA MET A 301 5.45 8.22 5.04
C MET A 301 6.61 8.16 6.01
N TYR A 302 6.55 8.93 7.10
CA TYR A 302 7.60 8.98 8.13
C TYR A 302 7.92 7.59 8.70
N ILE A 303 6.90 6.84 9.10
CA ILE A 303 7.05 5.48 9.63
C ILE A 303 7.48 4.51 8.53
N LYS A 304 6.88 4.64 7.33
CA LYS A 304 7.15 3.73 6.21
C LYS A 304 8.57 3.86 5.68
N GLU A 305 9.17 5.01 5.74
CA GLU A 305 10.56 5.20 5.32
C GLU A 305 11.54 4.40 6.19
N TYR A 306 11.26 4.24 7.50
CA TYR A 306 12.03 3.35 8.37
C TYR A 306 11.69 1.86 8.16
N SER A 307 10.42 1.53 7.92
CA SER A 307 9.96 0.14 7.85
C SER A 307 10.29 -0.57 6.53
N GLY A 308 10.74 0.17 5.52
CA GLY A 308 10.91 -0.32 4.15
C GLY A 308 9.59 -0.53 3.41
N LYS A 309 9.67 -0.80 2.12
CA LYS A 309 8.48 -0.92 1.25
C LYS A 309 7.67 -2.18 1.59
N LEU A 310 8.33 -3.32 1.77
CA LEU A 310 7.72 -4.63 2.01
C LEU A 310 8.34 -5.27 3.26
N SER A 311 7.49 -5.74 4.18
CA SER A 311 7.95 -6.42 5.40
C SER A 311 6.81 -7.23 6.02
N ALA A 312 7.12 -8.02 7.06
CA ALA A 312 6.10 -8.69 7.87
C ALA A 312 5.34 -7.74 8.82
N PHE A 313 5.67 -6.48 8.83
CA PHE A 313 4.99 -5.40 9.55
C PHE A 313 3.77 -4.92 8.74
N CYS A 314 2.60 -4.85 9.34
CA CYS A 314 1.38 -4.37 8.66
C CYS A 314 1.39 -2.85 8.52
N GLY A 315 2.09 -2.33 7.49
CA GLY A 315 2.18 -0.88 7.24
C GLY A 315 0.83 -0.18 7.15
N CYS A 316 -0.18 -0.87 6.61
CA CYS A 316 -1.54 -0.33 6.49
C CYS A 316 -2.14 0.03 7.87
N ALA A 317 -2.16 -0.93 8.80
CA ALA A 317 -2.71 -0.70 10.12
C ALA A 317 -1.81 0.19 10.97
N ILE A 318 -0.49 -0.02 10.91
CA ILE A 318 0.46 0.61 11.84
C ILE A 318 0.84 2.00 11.34
N ALA A 319 1.40 2.14 10.14
CA ALA A 319 1.88 3.44 9.66
C ALA A 319 0.71 4.35 9.21
N ALA A 320 -0.18 3.87 8.32
CA ALA A 320 -1.32 4.66 7.89
C ALA A 320 -2.34 4.85 9.03
N GLY A 321 -2.53 3.83 9.89
CA GLY A 321 -3.37 3.98 11.10
C GLY A 321 -2.85 5.05 12.07
N THR A 322 -1.53 5.15 12.26
CA THR A 322 -0.93 6.22 13.09
C THR A 322 -1.10 7.59 12.42
N GLY A 323 -0.90 7.66 11.08
CA GLY A 323 -1.17 8.88 10.32
C GLY A 323 -2.63 9.33 10.46
N MET A 324 -3.58 8.44 10.25
CA MET A 324 -5.01 8.68 10.47
C MET A 324 -5.30 9.20 11.88
N ALA A 325 -4.69 8.58 12.92
CA ALA A 325 -4.88 9.00 14.30
C ALA A 325 -4.41 10.45 14.54
N CYS A 326 -3.24 10.84 14.00
CA CYS A 326 -2.77 12.23 14.02
C CYS A 326 -3.70 13.18 13.24
N GLY A 327 -4.21 12.74 12.09
CA GLY A 327 -5.21 13.49 11.32
C GLY A 327 -6.50 13.74 12.10
N LEU A 328 -7.00 12.74 12.85
CA LEU A 328 -8.16 12.89 13.73
C LEU A 328 -7.91 13.91 14.85
N VAL A 329 -6.70 13.90 15.44
CA VAL A 329 -6.32 14.90 16.45
C VAL A 329 -6.36 16.30 15.82
N LEU A 330 -5.81 16.48 14.61
CA LEU A 330 -5.82 17.78 13.93
C LEU A 330 -7.25 18.25 13.62
N LEU A 331 -8.12 17.38 13.08
CA LEU A 331 -9.53 17.70 12.81
C LEU A 331 -10.28 18.17 14.07
N ARG A 332 -9.92 17.59 15.22
CA ARG A 332 -10.54 17.91 16.52
C ARG A 332 -9.87 19.09 17.21
N GLY A 333 -8.92 19.79 16.56
CA GLY A 333 -8.24 20.95 17.08
C GLY A 333 -7.20 20.66 18.16
N GLY A 334 -6.71 19.41 18.22
CA GLY A 334 -5.64 19.00 19.16
C GLY A 334 -4.27 19.57 18.79
N SER A 335 -3.38 19.54 19.76
CA SER A 335 -1.99 20.06 19.69
C SER A 335 -1.00 19.02 19.15
N THR A 336 0.22 19.46 18.84
CA THR A 336 1.35 18.55 18.52
C THR A 336 1.62 17.59 19.68
N GLU A 337 1.45 18.04 20.93
CA GLU A 337 1.63 17.21 22.11
C GLU A 337 0.55 16.10 22.19
N ASP A 338 -0.71 16.40 21.84
CA ASP A 338 -1.77 15.39 21.74
C ASP A 338 -1.46 14.37 20.63
N MET A 339 -0.86 14.80 19.51
CA MET A 339 -0.39 13.91 18.44
C MET A 339 0.75 13.02 18.92
N SER A 340 1.73 13.56 19.66
CA SER A 340 2.83 12.78 20.25
C SER A 340 2.29 11.68 21.15
N ARG A 341 1.37 12.02 22.07
CA ARG A 341 0.69 11.05 22.95
C ARG A 341 -0.13 10.01 22.16
N THR A 342 -0.73 10.44 21.04
CA THR A 342 -1.46 9.54 20.15
C THR A 342 -0.52 8.54 19.49
N ILE A 343 0.65 8.98 19.02
CA ILE A 343 1.69 8.11 18.45
C ILE A 343 2.16 7.09 19.50
N ASP A 344 2.37 7.50 20.74
CA ASP A 344 2.76 6.61 21.84
C ASP A 344 1.70 5.53 22.12
N ASN A 345 0.41 5.89 22.11
CA ASN A 345 -0.70 4.95 22.25
C ASN A 345 -0.75 3.96 21.08
N MET A 346 -0.59 4.45 19.84
CA MET A 346 -0.57 3.61 18.64
C MET A 346 0.62 2.65 18.64
N ALA A 347 1.81 3.16 18.96
CA ALA A 347 3.04 2.36 19.03
C ALA A 347 2.91 1.20 20.04
N SER A 348 2.34 1.49 21.20
CA SER A 348 2.17 0.51 22.28
C SER A 348 1.07 -0.51 22.02
N SER A 349 0.12 -0.23 21.11
CA SER A 349 -1.06 -1.09 20.91
C SER A 349 -0.97 -1.98 19.67
N ILE A 350 -0.52 -1.45 18.51
CA ILE A 350 -0.68 -2.17 17.22
C ILE A 350 0.64 -2.49 16.51
N THR A 351 1.81 -2.08 17.01
CA THR A 351 3.09 -2.28 16.30
C THR A 351 3.39 -3.76 16.02
N GLY A 352 2.88 -4.67 16.83
CA GLY A 352 3.03 -6.12 16.64
C GLY A 352 2.14 -6.73 15.55
N MET A 353 1.28 -5.98 14.87
CA MET A 353 0.40 -6.53 13.83
C MET A 353 1.21 -6.95 12.60
N ILE A 354 1.13 -8.25 12.24
CA ILE A 354 1.85 -8.80 11.09
C ILE A 354 1.15 -8.55 9.77
N CYS A 355 1.93 -8.48 8.68
CA CYS A 355 1.46 -8.54 7.31
C CYS A 355 1.69 -9.95 6.75
N ASP A 356 0.63 -10.69 6.52
CA ASP A 356 0.63 -12.05 5.95
C ASP A 356 0.21 -12.08 4.47
N GLY A 357 0.30 -10.94 3.80
CA GLY A 357 0.01 -10.75 2.38
C GLY A 357 -1.29 -10.01 2.11
N GLY A 358 -1.57 -9.75 0.82
CA GLY A 358 -2.83 -9.17 0.35
C GLY A 358 -3.95 -10.20 0.37
N ASN A 359 -4.88 -10.07 1.29
CA ASN A 359 -6.01 -11.01 1.45
C ASN A 359 -7.18 -10.34 2.20
N GLN A 360 -8.33 -11.03 2.32
CA GLN A 360 -9.51 -10.51 3.04
C GLN A 360 -9.22 -10.12 4.49
N GLY A 361 -8.23 -10.73 5.16
CA GLY A 361 -7.80 -10.33 6.50
C GLY A 361 -7.33 -8.87 6.58
N CYS A 362 -6.97 -8.24 5.45
CA CYS A 362 -6.65 -6.82 5.42
C CYS A 362 -7.85 -5.95 5.84
N ALA A 363 -9.09 -6.32 5.50
CA ALA A 363 -10.28 -5.62 5.96
C ALA A 363 -10.41 -5.67 7.49
N MET A 364 -10.21 -6.85 8.10
CA MET A 364 -10.23 -6.97 9.55
C MET A 364 -9.11 -6.20 10.25
N LYS A 365 -7.90 -6.18 9.65
CA LYS A 365 -6.79 -5.35 10.15
C LYS A 365 -7.11 -3.84 10.05
N GLY A 366 -7.84 -3.44 9.02
CA GLY A 366 -8.33 -2.07 8.87
C GLY A 366 -9.37 -1.71 9.93
N VAL A 367 -10.31 -2.61 10.28
CA VAL A 367 -11.24 -2.40 11.40
C VAL A 367 -10.47 -2.14 12.68
N VAL A 368 -9.50 -3.01 13.02
CA VAL A 368 -8.67 -2.84 14.22
C VAL A 368 -7.85 -1.54 14.19
N ALA A 369 -7.35 -1.14 13.03
CA ALA A 369 -6.61 0.11 12.87
C ALA A 369 -7.50 1.33 13.14
N VAL A 370 -8.73 1.34 12.63
CA VAL A 370 -9.71 2.42 12.89
C VAL A 370 -10.03 2.47 14.37
N ASP A 371 -10.35 1.35 15.00
CA ASP A 371 -10.66 1.29 16.43
C ASP A 371 -9.50 1.79 17.29
N ALA A 372 -8.27 1.34 16.99
CA ALA A 372 -7.07 1.77 17.71
C ALA A 372 -6.83 3.28 17.55
N ALA A 373 -6.97 3.82 16.34
CA ALA A 373 -6.74 5.23 16.04
C ALA A 373 -7.75 6.14 16.75
N TYR A 374 -9.05 5.82 16.65
CA TYR A 374 -10.10 6.59 17.30
C TYR A 374 -9.93 6.61 18.83
N ARG A 375 -9.63 5.46 19.41
CA ARG A 375 -9.39 5.33 20.85
C ARG A 375 -8.11 6.05 21.27
N SER A 376 -7.01 5.88 20.55
CA SER A 376 -5.72 6.50 20.85
C SER A 376 -5.82 8.02 20.81
N ALA A 377 -6.43 8.60 19.77
CA ALA A 377 -6.63 10.03 19.64
C ALA A 377 -7.54 10.59 20.76
N ALA A 378 -8.68 9.93 21.02
CA ALA A 378 -9.61 10.39 22.05
C ALA A 378 -9.02 10.34 23.47
N MET A 379 -8.20 9.34 23.79
CA MET A 379 -7.51 9.21 25.06
C MET A 379 -6.38 10.24 25.18
N ALA A 380 -5.55 10.39 24.15
CA ALA A 380 -4.43 11.33 24.14
C ALA A 380 -4.88 12.78 24.36
N MET A 381 -5.95 13.22 23.70
CA MET A 381 -6.55 14.54 23.88
C MET A 381 -7.13 14.78 25.30
N LYS A 382 -7.26 13.74 26.09
CA LYS A 382 -7.62 13.80 27.52
C LYS A 382 -6.44 13.52 28.45
N ASN A 383 -5.21 13.63 27.92
CA ASN A 383 -3.97 13.36 28.65
C ASN A 383 -3.87 11.91 29.18
N VAL A 384 -4.47 10.94 28.47
CA VAL A 384 -4.37 9.50 28.77
C VAL A 384 -3.52 8.83 27.69
N TYR A 385 -2.30 8.45 28.04
CA TYR A 385 -1.35 7.88 27.08
C TYR A 385 -0.29 7.02 27.79
N ILE A 386 0.45 6.24 27.00
CA ILE A 386 1.57 5.43 27.48
C ILE A 386 2.83 6.30 27.48
N TYR A 387 3.43 6.49 28.67
CA TYR A 387 4.61 7.35 28.82
C TYR A 387 5.82 6.80 28.04
N PRO A 388 6.74 7.70 27.59
CA PRO A 388 7.95 7.31 26.85
C PRO A 388 8.87 6.32 27.54
N VAL A 389 8.79 6.20 28.86
CA VAL A 389 9.58 5.23 29.65
C VAL A 389 9.12 3.78 29.42
N HIS A 390 7.97 3.56 28.81
CA HIS A 390 7.38 2.24 28.65
C HIS A 390 7.55 1.70 27.21
N GLY A 391 7.85 0.41 27.11
CA GLY A 391 7.83 -0.35 25.86
C GLY A 391 8.83 0.17 24.83
N ILE A 392 8.31 0.41 23.62
CA ILE A 392 9.09 0.87 22.47
C ILE A 392 8.99 2.38 22.24
N ASN A 393 8.25 3.09 23.09
CA ASN A 393 8.12 4.54 22.99
C ASN A 393 9.47 5.21 23.20
N GLY A 394 9.76 6.25 22.42
CA GLY A 394 10.96 7.07 22.57
C GLY A 394 10.67 8.37 23.31
N PRO A 395 11.69 9.10 23.72
CA PRO A 395 11.55 10.42 24.36
C PRO A 395 10.91 11.48 23.44
N THR A 396 10.92 11.24 22.12
CA THR A 396 10.26 12.10 21.13
C THR A 396 9.36 11.27 20.20
N PRO A 397 8.34 11.88 19.58
CA PRO A 397 7.48 11.19 18.62
C PRO A 397 8.26 10.66 17.41
N GLU A 398 9.31 11.36 16.97
CA GLU A 398 10.19 10.92 15.90
C GLU A 398 10.93 9.62 16.26
N GLU A 399 11.41 9.52 17.50
CA GLU A 399 12.05 8.28 17.98
C GLU A 399 11.04 7.15 18.15
N THR A 400 9.82 7.42 18.62
CA THR A 400 8.75 6.43 18.68
C THR A 400 8.43 5.90 17.27
N MET A 401 8.24 6.77 16.27
CA MET A 401 8.01 6.39 14.88
C MET A 401 9.18 5.61 14.28
N ARG A 402 10.42 6.02 14.58
CA ARG A 402 11.62 5.28 14.18
C ARG A 402 11.65 3.88 14.78
N ASN A 403 11.36 3.74 16.08
CA ASN A 403 11.33 2.46 16.76
C ASN A 403 10.27 1.51 16.17
N MET A 404 9.06 2.03 15.88
CA MET A 404 8.02 1.27 15.16
C MET A 404 8.54 0.74 13.82
N GLY A 405 9.15 1.59 13.00
CA GLY A 405 9.66 1.22 11.69
C GLY A 405 10.85 0.24 11.74
N GLN A 406 11.77 0.42 12.69
CA GLN A 406 12.93 -0.46 12.86
C GLN A 406 12.56 -1.88 13.32
N ILE A 407 11.46 -2.05 14.05
CA ILE A 407 10.93 -3.38 14.36
C ILE A 407 10.56 -4.12 13.07
N ALA A 408 9.99 -3.42 12.10
CA ALA A 408 9.61 -3.99 10.81
C ALA A 408 10.83 -4.46 10.00
N SER A 409 11.77 -3.58 9.74
CA SER A 409 12.94 -3.84 8.91
C SER A 409 14.21 -3.29 9.56
N PRO A 410 15.26 -4.11 9.73
CA PRO A 410 15.37 -5.50 9.26
C PRO A 410 14.94 -6.58 10.27
N ARG A 411 14.25 -6.20 11.39
CA ARG A 411 14.09 -7.11 12.55
C ARG A 411 13.07 -8.24 12.34
N MET A 412 12.02 -8.03 11.53
CA MET A 412 10.99 -9.05 11.27
C MET A 412 11.33 -10.03 10.15
N VAL A 413 12.59 -10.14 9.72
CA VAL A 413 13.03 -11.08 8.67
C VAL A 413 12.69 -12.54 9.03
N GLY A 414 12.88 -12.94 10.29
CA GLY A 414 12.49 -14.27 10.76
C GLY A 414 10.97 -14.52 10.67
N THR A 415 10.17 -13.54 11.01
CA THR A 415 8.70 -13.60 10.88
C THR A 415 8.30 -13.70 9.41
N GLU A 416 8.90 -12.92 8.53
CA GLU A 416 8.67 -12.97 7.07
C GLU A 416 8.93 -14.36 6.52
N LYS A 417 10.06 -14.98 6.89
CA LYS A 417 10.42 -16.35 6.50
C LYS A 417 9.35 -17.35 6.93
N THR A 418 8.93 -17.31 8.18
CA THR A 418 7.91 -18.23 8.71
C THR A 418 6.56 -18.07 7.99
N ILE A 419 6.15 -16.83 7.69
CA ILE A 419 4.93 -16.58 6.92
C ILE A 419 5.03 -17.20 5.53
N VAL A 420 6.14 -17.03 4.82
CA VAL A 420 6.35 -17.62 3.50
C VAL A 420 6.30 -19.15 3.57
N GLU A 421 6.97 -19.78 4.54
CA GLU A 421 6.94 -21.24 4.74
C GLU A 421 5.51 -21.74 4.94
N ILE A 422 4.67 -21.04 5.73
CA ILE A 422 3.24 -21.36 5.91
C ILE A 422 2.47 -21.28 4.58
N LEU A 423 2.74 -20.27 3.76
CA LEU A 423 2.09 -20.09 2.47
C LEU A 423 2.49 -21.17 1.47
N GLU A 424 3.78 -21.53 1.41
CA GLU A 424 4.29 -22.60 0.54
C GLU A 424 3.67 -23.96 0.88
N HIS A 425 3.54 -24.30 2.18
CA HIS A 425 2.85 -25.51 2.61
C HIS A 425 1.38 -25.57 2.16
N LYS A 426 0.68 -24.44 2.13
CA LYS A 426 -0.69 -24.37 1.60
C LYS A 426 -0.77 -24.60 0.09
N SER A 427 0.29 -24.24 -0.67
CA SER A 427 0.35 -24.50 -2.11
C SER A 427 0.59 -25.96 -2.44
N ALA A 428 1.44 -26.63 -1.66
CA ALA A 428 1.76 -28.05 -1.86
C ALA A 428 0.59 -29.00 -1.60
N GLY A 429 -0.47 -28.53 -0.91
CA GLY A 429 -1.69 -29.27 -0.62
C GLY A 429 -2.87 -28.97 -1.56
N ARG A 430 -2.65 -28.13 -2.58
CA ARG A 430 -3.64 -27.79 -3.63
C ARG A 430 -3.16 -28.39 -4.94
#